data_ca3f453e5d500724737c6fab115752f1
#
_entry.id   ca3f453e5d500724737c6fab115752f1
#
_cell.length_a   1.000
_cell.length_b   1.000
_cell.length_c   1.000
_cell.angle_alpha   90.00
_cell.angle_beta   90.00
_cell.angle_gamma   90.00
#
_symmetry.space_group_name_H-M   'P 1'
#
loop_
_entity.id
_entity.type
_entity.pdbx_description
1 polymer ?
#
loop_
_entity_poly.entity_id
_entity_poly.type
_entity_poly.pdbx_seq_one_letter_code
_entity_poly.pdbx_strand_id
1 'polypeptide(L)'
;DDGQVFIGCAGGIDTLAKMHYEAMRLSGDEAKEHPMMRASSGTPLRLAIHIKVGGLMGGHSGDDINKGRGNANKILVRFLYQVMNATDMQLATINGGNLRNAIAREAEAVIAIPMAYKEDIRVMLNHYIATIESEIGDVEKDFFMSLETTDMPELFIPQASAKRLLQALYACPHGMMAMSKTMPGLVETSTNLASVKMKEDDKGTYIEVNTSQRSSIESKKHDLKQMVECALAL
;
A
#
# COMPACT_ATOMS: atom_id res chain seq x y z
N ASP A 1 6.07 -19.60 26.15
CA ASP A 1 7.48 -19.91 26.42
C ASP A 1 7.61 -20.33 27.87
N ASP A 2 8.01 -21.58 28.10
CA ASP A 2 8.14 -22.12 29.44
C ASP A 2 9.18 -21.33 30.26
N GLY A 3 8.77 -20.83 31.43
CA GLY A 3 9.64 -20.14 32.37
C GLY A 3 9.78 -18.63 32.14
N GLN A 4 9.05 -18.03 31.20
CA GLN A 4 9.02 -16.58 30.97
C GLN A 4 7.71 -15.98 31.44
N VAL A 5 7.79 -14.88 32.18
CA VAL A 5 6.63 -14.07 32.60
C VAL A 5 6.67 -12.75 31.84
N PHE A 6 5.66 -12.50 31.02
CA PHE A 6 5.49 -11.20 30.37
C PHE A 6 4.88 -10.20 31.35
N ILE A 7 5.64 -9.16 31.66
CA ILE A 7 5.21 -8.09 32.58
C ILE A 7 4.86 -6.86 31.75
N GLY A 8 3.59 -6.70 31.46
CA GLY A 8 3.06 -5.56 30.72
C GLY A 8 2.85 -5.80 29.23
N CYS A 9 1.85 -5.14 28.70
CA CYS A 9 1.52 -5.11 27.28
C CYS A 9 1.22 -3.69 26.86
N ALA A 10 1.73 -3.25 25.71
CA ALA A 10 1.33 -1.97 25.16
C ALA A 10 -0.15 -2.02 24.76
N GLY A 11 -0.93 -1.02 25.19
CA GLY A 11 -2.31 -0.85 24.75
C GLY A 11 -2.35 -0.60 23.22
N GLY A 12 -3.40 -1.10 22.54
CA GLY A 12 -3.61 -0.92 21.10
C GLY A 12 -4.88 -0.13 20.79
N ILE A 13 -4.87 0.59 19.68
CA ILE A 13 -6.04 1.18 19.02
C ILE A 13 -5.96 0.77 17.55
N ASP A 14 -7.07 0.24 17.02
CA ASP A 14 -7.19 -0.02 15.60
C ASP A 14 -7.97 1.14 14.95
N THR A 15 -7.49 1.63 13.81
CA THR A 15 -8.18 2.64 13.01
C THR A 15 -8.63 2.00 11.70
N LEU A 16 -9.91 2.13 11.40
CA LEU A 16 -10.55 1.68 10.16
C LEU A 16 -10.99 2.90 9.37
N ALA A 17 -10.44 3.09 8.18
CA ALA A 17 -10.91 4.09 7.22
C ALA A 17 -11.61 3.41 6.05
N LYS A 18 -12.69 4.03 5.55
CA LYS A 18 -13.43 3.59 4.37
C LYS A 18 -13.58 4.74 3.39
N MET A 19 -13.12 4.53 2.18
CA MET A 19 -13.31 5.46 1.07
C MET A 19 -14.26 4.84 0.06
N HIS A 20 -15.53 5.28 0.04
CA HIS A 20 -16.47 4.93 -1.01
C HIS A 20 -16.22 5.74 -2.27
N TYR A 21 -16.43 5.14 -3.42
CA TYR A 21 -16.33 5.79 -4.72
C TYR A 21 -17.26 5.14 -5.74
N GLU A 22 -17.70 5.93 -6.71
CA GLU A 22 -18.42 5.42 -7.87
C GLU A 22 -17.39 5.00 -8.92
N ALA A 23 -17.30 3.70 -9.20
CA ALA A 23 -16.36 3.18 -10.18
C ALA A 23 -16.68 3.73 -11.58
N MET A 24 -15.65 4.07 -12.34
CA MET A 24 -15.78 4.61 -13.70
C MET A 24 -15.32 3.59 -14.74
N ARG A 25 -15.92 3.64 -15.92
CA ARG A 25 -15.39 2.99 -17.11
C ARG A 25 -14.53 3.98 -17.87
N LEU A 26 -13.44 3.50 -18.45
CA LEU A 26 -12.73 4.31 -19.45
C LEU A 26 -13.64 4.46 -20.68
N SER A 27 -13.61 5.63 -21.32
CA SER A 27 -14.42 5.88 -22.52
C SER A 27 -14.15 4.84 -23.60
N GLY A 28 -15.16 4.45 -24.37
CA GLY A 28 -15.19 3.26 -25.22
C GLY A 28 -14.05 3.11 -26.24
N ASP A 29 -13.31 4.18 -26.54
CA ASP A 29 -12.14 4.15 -27.41
C ASP A 29 -10.83 3.83 -26.65
N GLU A 30 -10.83 3.98 -25.33
CA GLU A 30 -9.68 3.66 -24.46
C GLU A 30 -9.64 2.16 -24.08
N ALA A 31 -10.81 1.48 -24.14
CA ALA A 31 -11.00 0.12 -23.65
C ALA A 31 -10.89 -0.95 -24.76
N LYS A 32 -10.82 -0.57 -26.05
CA LYS A 32 -10.84 -1.52 -27.15
C LYS A 32 -9.45 -1.88 -27.67
N GLU A 33 -9.12 -3.11 -27.35
CA GLU A 33 -8.51 -4.16 -28.17
C GLU A 33 -7.19 -3.89 -28.92
N HIS A 34 -6.28 -4.79 -28.66
CA HIS A 34 -5.05 -5.14 -29.36
C HIS A 34 -3.88 -4.15 -29.24
N PRO A 35 -2.70 -4.70 -28.87
CA PRO A 35 -1.50 -3.90 -28.67
C PRO A 35 -0.94 -3.17 -29.91
N MET A 36 -1.66 -3.21 -31.02
CA MET A 36 -1.17 -2.69 -32.30
C MET A 36 -2.09 -1.72 -33.06
N MET A 37 -3.29 -1.40 -32.56
CA MET A 37 -4.20 -0.48 -33.25
C MET A 37 -4.33 0.87 -32.55
N ARG A 38 -4.06 1.96 -33.28
CA ARG A 38 -4.39 3.32 -32.85
C ARG A 38 -5.91 3.45 -32.82
N ALA A 39 -6.44 3.94 -31.69
CA ALA A 39 -7.81 4.39 -31.64
C ALA A 39 -8.03 5.49 -32.68
N SER A 40 -9.10 5.39 -33.44
CA SER A 40 -9.47 6.37 -34.49
C SER A 40 -9.84 7.77 -33.94
N SER A 41 -9.96 7.89 -32.61
CA SER A 41 -10.40 9.09 -31.88
C SER A 41 -9.28 9.95 -31.32
N GLY A 42 -8.00 9.59 -31.51
CA GLY A 42 -6.86 10.33 -30.93
C GLY A 42 -6.57 10.04 -29.48
N THR A 43 -7.36 9.22 -28.82
CA THR A 43 -7.12 8.78 -27.43
C THR A 43 -5.92 7.82 -27.36
N PRO A 44 -4.98 7.98 -26.45
CA PRO A 44 -3.81 7.11 -26.37
C PRO A 44 -4.22 5.67 -25.99
N LEU A 45 -3.70 4.68 -26.73
CA LEU A 45 -3.82 3.28 -26.34
C LEU A 45 -3.25 3.06 -24.95
N ARG A 46 -3.98 2.33 -24.11
CA ARG A 46 -3.56 1.97 -22.77
C ARG A 46 -3.18 0.51 -22.65
N LEU A 47 -2.28 0.23 -21.75
CA LEU A 47 -1.83 -1.09 -21.36
C LEU A 47 -2.21 -1.29 -19.87
N ALA A 48 -2.87 -2.41 -19.57
CA ALA A 48 -3.11 -2.80 -18.19
C ALA A 48 -1.92 -3.63 -17.67
N ILE A 49 -1.52 -3.31 -16.44
CA ILE A 49 -0.36 -3.90 -15.78
C ILE A 49 -0.78 -4.34 -14.37
N HIS A 50 -0.51 -5.59 -14.05
CA HIS A 50 -0.56 -6.13 -12.71
C HIS A 50 0.81 -5.95 -12.06
N ILE A 51 0.83 -5.28 -10.91
CA ILE A 51 2.01 -5.03 -10.10
C ILE A 51 1.89 -5.84 -8.83
N LYS A 52 2.90 -6.62 -8.50
CA LYS A 52 2.95 -7.40 -7.27
C LYS A 52 4.20 -7.11 -6.48
N VAL A 53 4.05 -7.00 -5.16
CA VAL A 53 5.10 -6.96 -4.14
C VAL A 53 4.97 -8.21 -3.31
N GLY A 54 6.05 -8.94 -3.10
CA GLY A 54 6.04 -10.18 -2.32
C GLY A 54 7.40 -10.58 -1.79
N GLY A 55 7.47 -11.79 -1.22
CA GLY A 55 8.68 -12.34 -0.65
C GLY A 55 9.11 -11.74 0.69
N LEU A 56 8.29 -10.84 1.28
CA LEU A 56 8.60 -10.23 2.56
C LEU A 56 8.33 -11.17 3.74
N MET A 57 9.15 -11.07 4.78
CA MET A 57 9.02 -11.89 5.99
C MET A 57 7.71 -11.61 6.74
N GLY A 58 7.26 -10.34 6.75
CA GLY A 58 6.14 -9.91 7.57
C GLY A 58 6.47 -10.02 9.07
N GLY A 59 5.47 -10.35 9.89
CA GLY A 59 5.65 -10.57 11.31
C GLY A 59 4.59 -9.89 12.16
N HIS A 60 4.71 -10.03 13.47
CA HIS A 60 3.78 -9.42 14.42
C HIS A 60 4.02 -7.90 14.52
N SER A 61 2.95 -7.11 14.42
CA SER A 61 3.03 -5.64 14.41
C SER A 61 3.49 -5.01 15.73
N GLY A 62 3.64 -5.80 16.80
CA GLY A 62 4.21 -5.37 18.08
C GLY A 62 5.67 -5.82 18.21
N ASP A 63 5.91 -7.12 18.07
CA ASP A 63 7.20 -7.75 18.42
C ASP A 63 8.24 -7.65 17.29
N ASP A 64 7.79 -7.45 16.05
CA ASP A 64 8.66 -7.44 14.87
C ASP A 64 8.75 -6.06 14.19
N ILE A 65 7.99 -5.07 14.67
CA ILE A 65 7.86 -3.76 14.00
C ILE A 65 9.17 -2.95 13.95
N ASN A 66 10.10 -3.23 14.85
CA ASN A 66 11.42 -2.58 14.93
C ASN A 66 12.56 -3.39 14.30
N LYS A 67 12.24 -4.51 13.63
CA LYS A 67 13.26 -5.42 13.06
C LYS A 67 13.65 -5.07 11.63
N GLY A 68 13.28 -3.89 11.13
CA GLY A 68 13.63 -3.45 9.77
C GLY A 68 12.89 -4.20 8.66
N ARG A 69 11.80 -4.91 8.98
CA ARG A 69 11.00 -5.64 7.98
C ARG A 69 10.21 -4.72 7.10
N GLY A 70 10.12 -5.08 5.81
CA GLY A 70 9.35 -4.36 4.81
C GLY A 70 7.83 -4.49 5.02
N ASN A 71 7.10 -3.42 4.66
CA ASN A 71 5.64 -3.46 4.57
C ASN A 71 5.23 -3.35 3.10
N ALA A 72 4.63 -4.41 2.56
CA ALA A 72 4.25 -4.49 1.15
C ALA A 72 3.32 -3.37 0.71
N ASN A 73 2.37 -2.94 1.57
CA ASN A 73 1.48 -1.82 1.27
C ASN A 73 2.25 -0.52 1.07
N LYS A 74 3.23 -0.23 1.95
CA LYS A 74 4.06 0.99 1.84
C LYS A 74 4.94 0.96 0.60
N ILE A 75 5.55 -0.19 0.29
CA ILE A 75 6.39 -0.38 -0.88
C ILE A 75 5.56 -0.18 -2.15
N LEU A 76 4.40 -0.86 -2.27
CA LEU A 76 3.52 -0.73 -3.42
C LEU A 76 3.05 0.71 -3.62
N VAL A 77 2.53 1.33 -2.57
CA VAL A 77 1.99 2.70 -2.63
C VAL A 77 3.07 3.72 -3.04
N ARG A 78 4.30 3.58 -2.52
CA ARG A 78 5.42 4.45 -2.90
C ARG A 78 5.74 4.34 -4.39
N PHE A 79 5.70 3.15 -4.96
CA PHE A 79 5.88 2.94 -6.40
C PHE A 79 4.72 3.52 -7.21
N LEU A 80 3.47 3.20 -6.84
CA LEU A 80 2.28 3.74 -7.51
C LEU A 80 2.24 5.27 -7.49
N TYR A 81 2.68 5.88 -6.39
CA TYR A 81 2.76 7.35 -6.30
C TYR A 81 3.78 7.93 -7.29
N GLN A 82 4.92 7.27 -7.50
CA GLN A 82 5.90 7.67 -8.52
C GLN A 82 5.31 7.53 -9.93
N VAL A 83 4.67 6.40 -10.24
CA VAL A 83 4.02 6.15 -11.54
C VAL A 83 2.94 7.19 -11.82
N MET A 84 2.10 7.49 -10.81
CA MET A 84 1.02 8.48 -10.93
C MET A 84 1.55 9.89 -11.24
N ASN A 85 2.71 10.26 -10.69
CA ASN A 85 3.33 11.56 -10.96
C ASN A 85 4.07 11.61 -12.31
N ALA A 86 4.44 10.46 -12.86
CA ALA A 86 5.18 10.36 -14.13
C ALA A 86 4.27 10.16 -15.35
N THR A 87 3.05 9.63 -15.14
CA THR A 87 2.16 9.24 -16.25
C THR A 87 0.69 9.52 -15.92
N ASP A 88 -0.16 9.48 -16.95
CA ASP A 88 -1.61 9.43 -16.79
C ASP A 88 -2.04 7.99 -16.42
N MET A 89 -1.70 7.57 -15.18
CA MET A 89 -2.05 6.27 -14.63
C MET A 89 -3.50 6.24 -14.18
N GLN A 90 -4.23 5.18 -14.52
CA GLN A 90 -5.55 4.86 -13.99
C GLN A 90 -5.43 3.67 -13.04
N LEU A 91 -5.95 3.78 -11.82
CA LEU A 91 -5.92 2.70 -10.82
C LEU A 91 -7.22 1.90 -10.90
N ALA A 92 -7.12 0.59 -11.15
CA ALA A 92 -8.27 -0.30 -11.16
C ALA A 92 -8.43 -1.02 -9.83
N THR A 93 -7.36 -1.66 -9.33
CA THR A 93 -7.40 -2.40 -8.07
C THR A 93 -6.18 -2.12 -7.21
N ILE A 94 -6.37 -2.22 -5.90
CA ILE A 94 -5.28 -2.22 -4.91
C ILE A 94 -5.67 -3.12 -3.74
N ASN A 95 -4.81 -4.10 -3.41
CA ASN A 95 -5.02 -5.00 -2.29
C ASN A 95 -3.68 -5.32 -1.64
N GLY A 96 -3.65 -5.40 -0.31
CA GLY A 96 -2.46 -5.84 0.40
C GLY A 96 -2.71 -6.06 1.88
N GLY A 97 -1.89 -6.93 2.50
CA GLY A 97 -2.03 -7.35 3.88
C GLY A 97 -3.32 -8.13 4.16
N ASN A 98 -3.38 -8.85 5.26
CA ASN A 98 -4.56 -9.67 5.60
C ASN A 98 -4.98 -9.52 7.06
N LEU A 99 -4.03 -9.43 7.99
CA LEU A 99 -4.26 -9.42 9.42
C LEU A 99 -3.92 -8.07 10.03
N ARG A 100 -4.80 -7.55 10.90
CA ARG A 100 -4.61 -6.26 11.57
C ARG A 100 -3.35 -6.19 12.44
N ASN A 101 -2.94 -7.32 13.00
CA ASN A 101 -1.78 -7.43 13.88
C ASN A 101 -0.52 -7.98 13.19
N ALA A 102 -0.51 -8.01 11.87
CA ALA A 102 0.64 -8.46 11.08
C ALA A 102 1.14 -7.37 10.14
N ILE A 103 2.46 -7.33 9.93
CA ILE A 103 3.09 -6.51 8.90
C ILE A 103 2.75 -7.14 7.54
N ALA A 104 2.29 -6.34 6.59
CA ALA A 104 1.86 -6.82 5.27
C ALA A 104 3.04 -7.43 4.50
N ARG A 105 2.92 -8.71 4.12
CA ARG A 105 3.94 -9.48 3.39
C ARG A 105 3.80 -9.37 1.88
N GLU A 106 2.58 -9.11 1.41
CA GLU A 106 2.22 -9.06 0.00
C GLU A 106 1.26 -7.91 -0.25
N ALA A 107 1.39 -7.30 -1.42
CA ALA A 107 0.45 -6.31 -1.92
C ALA A 107 0.47 -6.34 -3.45
N GLU A 108 -0.65 -5.98 -4.06
CA GLU A 108 -0.80 -5.96 -5.51
C GLU A 108 -1.73 -4.83 -5.95
N ALA A 109 -1.57 -4.41 -7.18
CA ALA A 109 -2.45 -3.45 -7.82
C ALA A 109 -2.56 -3.75 -9.32
N VAL A 110 -3.68 -3.38 -9.91
CA VAL A 110 -3.84 -3.33 -11.36
C VAL A 110 -4.01 -1.86 -11.75
N ILE A 111 -3.19 -1.42 -12.68
CA ILE A 111 -3.22 -0.08 -13.24
C ILE A 111 -3.33 -0.12 -14.77
N ALA A 112 -3.83 0.94 -15.37
CA ALA A 112 -3.71 1.18 -16.81
C ALA A 112 -2.89 2.44 -17.05
N ILE A 113 -1.92 2.34 -17.96
CA ILE A 113 -1.03 3.44 -18.37
C ILE A 113 -1.10 3.64 -19.87
N PRO A 114 -0.79 4.84 -20.43
CA PRO A 114 -0.61 4.98 -21.86
C PRO A 114 0.53 4.05 -22.32
N MET A 115 0.30 3.32 -23.41
CA MET A 115 1.25 2.30 -23.93
C MET A 115 2.64 2.87 -24.21
N ALA A 116 2.72 4.14 -24.56
CA ALA A 116 3.99 4.83 -24.81
C ALA A 116 4.95 4.80 -23.60
N TYR A 117 4.43 4.69 -22.38
CA TYR A 117 5.22 4.68 -21.14
C TYR A 117 5.60 3.26 -20.66
N LYS A 118 5.29 2.21 -21.42
CA LYS A 118 5.57 0.82 -21.02
C LYS A 118 7.01 0.60 -20.58
N GLU A 119 7.97 1.02 -21.41
CA GLU A 119 9.38 0.81 -21.11
C GLU A 119 9.89 1.76 -19.99
N ASP A 120 9.39 2.98 -19.94
CA ASP A 120 9.73 3.92 -18.87
C ASP A 120 9.33 3.38 -17.49
N ILE A 121 8.14 2.76 -17.38
CA ILE A 121 7.68 2.14 -16.14
C ILE A 121 8.53 0.91 -15.77
N ARG A 122 8.99 0.12 -16.76
CA ARG A 122 9.91 -0.99 -16.51
C ARG A 122 11.26 -0.53 -15.97
N VAL A 123 11.81 0.52 -16.56
CA VAL A 123 13.05 1.14 -16.10
C VAL A 123 12.86 1.69 -14.69
N MET A 124 11.74 2.41 -14.45
CA MET A 124 11.39 2.94 -13.13
C MET A 124 11.30 1.82 -12.08
N LEU A 125 10.66 0.68 -12.40
CA LEU A 125 10.58 -0.45 -11.50
C LEU A 125 11.96 -1.00 -11.14
N ASN A 126 12.85 -1.19 -12.12
CA ASN A 126 14.19 -1.73 -11.87
C ASN A 126 15.00 -0.83 -10.93
N HIS A 127 14.93 0.49 -11.14
CA HIS A 127 15.54 1.45 -10.23
C HIS A 127 14.90 1.43 -8.84
N TYR A 128 13.58 1.27 -8.79
CA TYR A 128 12.86 1.21 -7.53
C TYR A 128 13.18 -0.06 -6.74
N ILE A 129 13.26 -1.23 -7.39
CA ILE A 129 13.69 -2.49 -6.77
C ILE A 129 15.09 -2.32 -6.14
N ALA A 130 16.06 -1.81 -6.89
CA ALA A 130 17.39 -1.57 -6.37
C ALA A 130 17.40 -0.60 -5.16
N THR A 131 16.51 0.40 -5.17
CA THR A 131 16.33 1.31 -4.03
C THR A 131 15.81 0.56 -2.80
N ILE A 132 14.74 -0.24 -2.96
CA ILE A 132 14.18 -1.01 -1.84
C ILE A 132 15.17 -2.06 -1.33
N GLU A 133 15.88 -2.76 -2.23
CA GLU A 133 16.94 -3.71 -1.83
C GLU A 133 18.06 -3.02 -1.02
N SER A 134 18.41 -1.79 -1.35
CA SER A 134 19.38 -1.03 -0.56
C SER A 134 18.85 -0.59 0.82
N GLU A 135 17.54 -0.44 0.97
CA GLU A 135 16.89 -0.02 2.22
C GLU A 135 16.64 -1.19 3.18
N ILE A 136 16.20 -2.35 2.67
CA ILE A 136 15.73 -3.49 3.48
C ILE A 136 16.37 -4.85 3.13
N GLY A 137 17.22 -4.93 2.10
CA GLY A 137 17.76 -6.19 1.57
C GLY A 137 18.62 -6.97 2.58
N ASP A 138 19.14 -6.34 3.62
CA ASP A 138 19.84 -7.04 4.70
C ASP A 138 18.90 -7.94 5.51
N VAL A 139 17.62 -7.59 5.61
CA VAL A 139 16.57 -8.32 6.35
C VAL A 139 15.70 -9.14 5.39
N GLU A 140 15.25 -8.54 4.28
CA GLU A 140 14.28 -9.11 3.35
C GLU A 140 14.98 -9.76 2.14
N LYS A 141 15.50 -10.98 2.32
CA LYS A 141 16.31 -11.68 1.30
C LYS A 141 15.51 -12.17 0.09
N ASP A 142 14.22 -12.44 0.27
CA ASP A 142 13.34 -12.98 -0.77
C ASP A 142 12.42 -11.91 -1.38
N PHE A 143 12.66 -10.63 -1.07
CA PHE A 143 11.88 -9.51 -1.62
C PHE A 143 11.89 -9.52 -3.14
N PHE A 144 10.73 -9.33 -3.73
CA PHE A 144 10.58 -9.11 -5.17
C PHE A 144 9.45 -8.14 -5.49
N MET A 145 9.55 -7.50 -6.65
CA MET A 145 8.44 -6.85 -7.33
C MET A 145 8.36 -7.32 -8.78
N SER A 146 7.14 -7.46 -9.29
CA SER A 146 6.89 -7.82 -10.69
C SER A 146 5.91 -6.89 -11.36
N LEU A 147 6.06 -6.76 -12.69
CA LEU A 147 5.12 -6.12 -13.62
C LEU A 147 4.73 -7.15 -14.67
N GLU A 148 3.45 -7.47 -14.74
CA GLU A 148 2.90 -8.38 -15.75
C GLU A 148 1.79 -7.67 -16.51
N THR A 149 1.78 -7.83 -17.83
CA THR A 149 0.66 -7.37 -18.65
C THR A 149 -0.56 -8.22 -18.33
N THR A 150 -1.70 -7.58 -18.14
CA THR A 150 -2.97 -8.26 -17.85
C THR A 150 -4.09 -7.74 -18.75
N ASP A 151 -5.24 -8.39 -18.70
CA ASP A 151 -6.45 -7.93 -19.39
C ASP A 151 -6.89 -6.58 -18.85
N MET A 152 -7.43 -5.75 -19.75
CA MET A 152 -7.91 -4.41 -19.39
C MET A 152 -9.11 -4.51 -18.45
N PRO A 153 -9.03 -3.95 -17.24
CA PRO A 153 -10.17 -3.90 -16.34
C PRO A 153 -11.34 -3.10 -16.92
N GLU A 154 -12.56 -3.50 -16.59
CA GLU A 154 -13.75 -2.75 -17.00
C GLU A 154 -13.98 -1.50 -16.16
N LEU A 155 -13.58 -1.55 -14.89
CA LEU A 155 -13.84 -0.52 -13.89
C LEU A 155 -12.56 0.00 -13.26
N PHE A 156 -12.54 1.30 -13.03
CA PHE A 156 -11.42 2.01 -12.42
C PHE A 156 -11.89 2.90 -11.27
N ILE A 157 -11.00 3.16 -10.35
CA ILE A 157 -11.20 4.17 -9.30
C ILE A 157 -11.09 5.55 -9.96
N PRO A 158 -12.04 6.47 -9.74
CA PRO A 158 -11.95 7.82 -10.32
C PRO A 158 -10.62 8.48 -9.98
N GLN A 159 -10.03 9.17 -10.95
CA GLN A 159 -8.67 9.73 -10.86
C GLN A 159 -8.45 10.59 -9.60
N ALA A 160 -9.42 11.43 -9.26
CA ALA A 160 -9.34 12.26 -8.05
C ALA A 160 -9.34 11.41 -6.76
N SER A 161 -10.13 10.33 -6.73
CA SER A 161 -10.19 9.39 -5.59
C SER A 161 -8.91 8.56 -5.50
N ALA A 162 -8.40 8.04 -6.63
CA ALA A 162 -7.13 7.33 -6.69
C ALA A 162 -5.97 8.19 -6.19
N LYS A 163 -5.92 9.45 -6.61
CA LYS A 163 -4.90 10.41 -6.17
C LYS A 163 -4.96 10.65 -4.67
N ARG A 164 -6.15 10.93 -4.12
CA ARG A 164 -6.33 11.12 -2.67
C ARG A 164 -5.93 9.87 -1.90
N LEU A 165 -6.38 8.69 -2.34
CA LEU A 165 -6.04 7.42 -1.72
C LEU A 165 -4.52 7.20 -1.65
N LEU A 166 -3.83 7.33 -2.79
CA LEU A 166 -2.38 7.11 -2.84
C LEU A 166 -1.62 8.14 -2.00
N GLN A 167 -2.04 9.41 -1.98
CA GLN A 167 -1.47 10.45 -1.13
C GLN A 167 -1.67 10.13 0.36
N ALA A 168 -2.87 9.74 0.75
CA ALA A 168 -3.21 9.38 2.13
C ALA A 168 -2.42 8.15 2.61
N LEU A 169 -2.36 7.09 1.81
CA LEU A 169 -1.58 5.88 2.12
C LEU A 169 -0.06 6.15 2.15
N TYR A 170 0.42 7.04 1.28
CA TYR A 170 1.82 7.47 1.27
C TYR A 170 2.18 8.23 2.56
N ALA A 171 1.33 9.18 2.97
CA ALA A 171 1.50 9.98 4.18
C ALA A 171 1.24 9.19 5.47
N CYS A 172 0.42 8.13 5.42
CA CYS A 172 0.07 7.32 6.59
C CYS A 172 1.33 6.76 7.27
N PRO A 173 1.56 7.06 8.55
CA PRO A 173 2.75 6.57 9.27
C PRO A 173 2.72 5.05 9.41
N HIS A 174 3.89 4.44 9.37
CA HIS A 174 4.12 3.01 9.58
C HIS A 174 5.48 2.78 10.22
N GLY A 175 5.56 1.81 11.14
CA GLY A 175 6.79 1.41 11.77
C GLY A 175 6.88 1.78 13.26
N MET A 176 8.07 1.63 13.79
CA MET A 176 8.41 2.03 15.16
C MET A 176 8.60 3.56 15.21
N MET A 177 7.85 4.20 16.12
CA MET A 177 7.90 5.65 16.32
C MET A 177 8.79 6.04 17.49
N ALA A 178 8.85 5.20 18.54
CA ALA A 178 9.69 5.43 19.70
C ALA A 178 10.06 4.13 20.41
N MET A 179 11.29 4.08 20.93
CA MET A 179 11.73 3.03 21.86
C MET A 179 11.47 3.42 23.31
N SER A 180 11.25 2.42 24.15
CA SER A 180 11.08 2.64 25.58
C SER A 180 12.35 3.23 26.20
N LYS A 181 12.17 4.30 27.01
CA LYS A 181 13.25 4.94 27.74
C LYS A 181 13.65 4.18 29.02
N THR A 182 12.74 3.36 29.53
CA THR A 182 12.88 2.66 30.80
C THR A 182 13.14 1.17 30.64
N MET A 183 12.77 0.60 29.51
CA MET A 183 12.95 -0.84 29.21
C MET A 183 13.73 -1.01 27.89
N PRO A 184 15.05 -1.18 27.97
CA PRO A 184 15.90 -1.36 26.77
C PRO A 184 15.40 -2.50 25.87
N GLY A 185 15.40 -2.27 24.56
CA GLY A 185 14.98 -3.26 23.58
C GLY A 185 13.47 -3.32 23.31
N LEU A 186 12.65 -2.66 24.11
CA LEU A 186 11.19 -2.64 23.90
C LEU A 186 10.75 -1.41 23.10
N VAL A 187 9.80 -1.63 22.19
CA VAL A 187 9.12 -0.56 21.44
C VAL A 187 8.09 0.11 22.37
N GLU A 188 8.20 1.43 22.54
CA GLU A 188 7.24 2.21 23.31
C GLU A 188 5.99 2.52 22.46
N THR A 189 6.21 3.01 21.23
CA THR A 189 5.15 3.51 20.36
C THR A 189 5.40 3.06 18.93
N SER A 190 4.37 2.49 18.29
CA SER A 190 4.44 2.03 16.90
C SER A 190 3.08 2.11 16.19
N THR A 191 3.10 2.11 14.88
CA THR A 191 1.91 1.97 14.03
C THR A 191 2.16 1.01 12.89
N ASN A 192 1.12 0.29 12.47
CA ASN A 192 1.17 -0.65 11.37
C ASN A 192 0.07 -0.35 10.35
N LEU A 193 0.43 -0.05 9.10
CA LEU A 193 -0.49 -0.08 7.98
C LEU A 193 -0.73 -1.56 7.61
N ALA A 194 -1.76 -2.14 8.22
CA ALA A 194 -1.98 -3.57 8.25
C ALA A 194 -2.57 -4.11 6.94
N SER A 195 -3.62 -3.46 6.43
CA SER A 195 -4.23 -3.88 5.17
C SER A 195 -4.87 -2.74 4.41
N VAL A 196 -4.88 -2.89 3.09
CA VAL A 196 -5.65 -2.09 2.13
C VAL A 196 -6.45 -3.06 1.30
N LYS A 197 -7.79 -2.97 1.30
CA LYS A 197 -8.67 -3.93 0.63
C LYS A 197 -9.78 -3.24 -0.14
N MET A 198 -9.98 -3.68 -1.37
CA MET A 198 -11.22 -3.35 -2.08
C MET A 198 -12.35 -4.24 -1.56
N LYS A 199 -13.47 -3.61 -1.27
CA LYS A 199 -14.69 -4.27 -0.76
C LYS A 199 -15.93 -3.63 -1.36
N GLU A 200 -17.05 -4.28 -1.15
CA GLU A 200 -18.38 -3.80 -1.54
C GLU A 200 -19.35 -3.93 -0.36
N ASP A 201 -20.23 -2.96 -0.21
CA ASP A 201 -21.33 -2.98 0.75
C ASP A 201 -22.62 -2.42 0.07
N ASP A 202 -23.66 -2.20 0.84
CA ASP A 202 -24.94 -1.64 0.38
C ASP A 202 -24.85 -0.23 -0.22
N LYS A 203 -23.75 0.48 0.04
CA LYS A 203 -23.44 1.80 -0.53
C LYS A 203 -22.54 1.74 -1.76
N GLY A 204 -22.14 0.54 -2.18
CA GLY A 204 -21.27 0.29 -3.35
C GLY A 204 -19.83 -0.07 -3.00
N THR A 205 -18.94 0.13 -3.94
CA THR A 205 -17.52 -0.23 -3.81
C THR A 205 -16.76 0.77 -2.93
N TYR A 206 -15.90 0.26 -2.06
CA TYR A 206 -15.03 1.08 -1.22
C TYR A 206 -13.65 0.47 -1.02
N ILE A 207 -12.69 1.30 -0.66
CA ILE A 207 -11.39 0.88 -0.15
C ILE A 207 -11.44 0.91 1.37
N GLU A 208 -11.11 -0.21 1.99
CA GLU A 208 -10.94 -0.34 3.43
C GLU A 208 -9.46 -0.31 3.79
N VAL A 209 -9.07 0.60 4.67
CA VAL A 209 -7.72 0.71 5.20
C VAL A 209 -7.73 0.41 6.69
N ASN A 210 -6.99 -0.61 7.10
CA ASN A 210 -6.82 -0.98 8.51
C ASN A 210 -5.42 -0.64 8.98
N THR A 211 -5.36 0.05 10.11
CA THR A 211 -4.10 0.35 10.80
C THR A 211 -4.21 -0.02 12.28
N SER A 212 -3.09 -0.34 12.91
CA SER A 212 -3.03 -0.64 14.34
C SER A 212 -1.95 0.20 15.01
N GLN A 213 -2.31 1.02 16.00
CA GLN A 213 -1.41 1.86 16.77
C GLN A 213 -1.22 1.24 18.15
N ARG A 214 0.02 1.20 18.61
CA ARG A 214 0.38 0.66 19.93
C ARG A 214 1.27 1.62 20.68
N SER A 215 1.02 1.78 21.98
CA SER A 215 1.93 2.49 22.88
C SER A 215 1.74 2.05 24.32
N SER A 216 2.82 2.03 25.08
CA SER A 216 2.79 1.91 26.54
C SER A 216 2.41 3.24 27.24
N ILE A 217 2.35 4.34 26.47
CA ILE A 217 1.97 5.68 26.97
C ILE A 217 0.64 6.06 26.30
N GLU A 218 -0.41 6.21 27.12
CA GLU A 218 -1.78 6.44 26.65
C GLU A 218 -1.90 7.69 25.75
N SER A 219 -1.32 8.81 26.16
CA SER A 219 -1.37 10.05 25.39
C SER A 219 -0.70 9.94 24.03
N LYS A 220 0.43 9.22 23.93
CA LYS A 220 1.12 8.97 22.65
C LYS A 220 0.34 8.03 21.72
N LYS A 221 -0.36 7.05 22.30
CA LYS A 221 -1.24 6.18 21.54
C LYS A 221 -2.35 6.96 20.85
N HIS A 222 -2.99 7.87 21.59
CA HIS A 222 -4.04 8.75 21.07
C HIS A 222 -3.52 9.77 20.06
N ASP A 223 -2.36 10.36 20.31
CA ASP A 223 -1.71 11.27 19.36
C ASP A 223 -1.41 10.58 18.03
N LEU A 224 -0.81 9.38 18.08
CA LEU A 224 -0.52 8.60 16.89
C LEU A 224 -1.78 8.18 16.13
N LYS A 225 -2.87 7.84 16.86
CA LYS A 225 -4.17 7.60 16.26
C LYS A 225 -4.66 8.83 15.49
N GLN A 226 -4.57 10.02 16.06
CA GLN A 226 -4.98 11.26 15.39
C GLN A 226 -4.13 11.55 14.15
N MET A 227 -2.81 11.31 14.21
CA MET A 227 -1.94 11.41 13.01
C MET A 227 -2.42 10.51 11.88
N VAL A 228 -2.77 9.25 12.20
CA VAL A 228 -3.31 8.30 11.22
C VAL A 228 -4.66 8.77 10.69
N GLU A 229 -5.57 9.23 11.55
CA GLU A 229 -6.87 9.76 11.14
C GLU A 229 -6.73 10.97 10.22
N CYS A 230 -5.82 11.90 10.52
CA CYS A 230 -5.53 13.04 9.66
C CYS A 230 -4.97 12.61 8.29
N ALA A 231 -4.06 11.63 8.27
CA ALA A 231 -3.50 11.12 7.02
C ALA A 231 -4.55 10.39 6.17
N LEU A 232 -5.51 9.69 6.81
CA LEU A 232 -6.56 8.91 6.16
C LEU A 232 -7.91 9.64 6.08
N ALA A 233 -7.96 10.95 6.29
CA ALA A 233 -9.15 11.77 6.08
C ALA A 233 -9.44 11.90 4.57
N LEU A 234 -10.04 10.86 3.99
CA LEU A 234 -10.25 10.63 2.55
C LEU A 234 -11.56 11.23 2.03
#